data_069f75cc1f3fb518622398b664f52ca0
#
_entry.id   069f75cc1f3fb518622398b664f52ca0
#
_cell.length_a   1.000
_cell.length_b   1.000
_cell.length_c   1.000
_cell.angle_alpha   90.00
_cell.angle_beta   90.00
_cell.angle_gamma   90.00
#
_symmetry.space_group_name_H-M   'P 1'
#
loop_
_entity.id
_entity.type
_entity.pdbx_description
1 polymer ?
#
loop_
_entity_poly.entity_id
_entity_poly.type
_entity_poly.pdbx_seq_one_letter_code
_entity_poly.pdbx_strand_id
1 'polypeptide(L)'
;MTTLPDDKIKEIATGVAVSNSVAVLSVQTSTTVDSDGVSAVEIKFELTPGSTSAVVGLPSALTTSQLIQKLADEGEERLPIVRFEDRGATSSS
;
A
#
# COMPACT_ATOMS: atom_id res chain seq x y z
N MET A 1 4.43 -21.02 -3.60
CA MET A 1 3.99 -19.78 -2.91
C MET A 1 2.77 -19.22 -3.62
N THR A 2 1.74 -18.90 -2.87
CA THR A 2 0.52 -18.32 -3.42
C THR A 2 0.68 -16.80 -3.51
N THR A 3 0.39 -16.24 -4.67
CA THR A 3 0.46 -14.79 -4.87
C THR A 3 -0.80 -14.31 -5.58
N LEU A 4 -1.21 -13.09 -5.27
CA LEU A 4 -2.36 -12.49 -5.93
C LEU A 4 -1.90 -11.70 -7.17
N PRO A 5 -2.75 -11.60 -8.20
CA PRO A 5 -2.48 -10.72 -9.34
C PRO A 5 -2.39 -9.27 -8.90
N ASP A 6 -1.63 -8.46 -9.64
CA ASP A 6 -1.49 -7.04 -9.32
C ASP A 6 -2.84 -6.31 -9.27
N ASP A 7 -3.74 -6.61 -10.18
CA ASP A 7 -5.06 -5.99 -10.20
C ASP A 7 -5.85 -6.27 -8.93
N LYS A 8 -5.74 -7.49 -8.40
CA LYS A 8 -6.43 -7.86 -7.17
C LYS A 8 -5.84 -7.14 -5.97
N ILE A 9 -4.51 -7.04 -5.93
CA ILE A 9 -3.82 -6.32 -4.85
C ILE A 9 -4.23 -4.85 -4.87
N LYS A 10 -4.25 -4.23 -6.05
CA LYS A 10 -4.66 -2.83 -6.18
C LYS A 10 -6.10 -2.60 -5.74
N GLU A 11 -6.98 -3.52 -6.08
CA GLU A 11 -8.39 -3.44 -5.67
C GLU A 11 -8.53 -3.49 -4.15
N ILE A 12 -7.85 -4.44 -3.52
CA ILE A 12 -7.87 -4.59 -2.07
C ILE A 12 -7.28 -3.35 -1.41
N ALA A 13 -6.14 -2.88 -1.90
CA ALA A 13 -5.46 -1.72 -1.34
C ALA A 13 -6.32 -0.46 -1.43
N THR A 14 -6.92 -0.23 -2.58
CA THR A 14 -7.81 0.93 -2.78
C THR A 14 -9.00 0.87 -1.83
N GLY A 15 -9.62 -0.30 -1.70
CA GLY A 15 -10.76 -0.47 -0.79
C GLY A 15 -10.40 -0.19 0.66
N VAL A 16 -9.26 -0.67 1.12
CA VAL A 16 -8.81 -0.43 2.50
C VAL A 16 -8.52 1.05 2.72
N ALA A 17 -7.85 1.70 1.77
CA ALA A 17 -7.54 3.13 1.87
C ALA A 17 -8.81 3.97 1.94
N VAL A 18 -9.77 3.70 1.07
CA VAL A 18 -11.04 4.42 1.07
C VAL A 18 -11.77 4.23 2.39
N SER A 19 -11.75 3.02 2.94
CA SER A 19 -12.39 2.72 4.22
C SER A 19 -11.80 3.52 5.37
N ASN A 20 -10.55 3.94 5.24
CA ASN A 20 -9.87 4.73 6.27
C ASN A 20 -9.80 6.21 5.91
N SER A 21 -10.58 6.65 4.93
CA SER A 21 -10.64 8.04 4.49
C SER A 21 -9.30 8.56 3.93
N VAL A 22 -8.52 7.68 3.34
CA VAL A 22 -7.26 8.06 2.70
C VAL A 22 -7.54 8.44 1.26
N ALA A 23 -7.17 9.66 0.87
CA ALA A 23 -7.41 10.16 -0.48
C ALA A 23 -6.30 9.69 -1.42
N VAL A 24 -6.57 8.64 -2.17
CA VAL A 24 -5.60 7.97 -3.04
C VAL A 24 -5.84 8.36 -4.50
N LEU A 25 -4.78 8.83 -5.18
CA LEU A 25 -4.81 9.06 -6.62
C LEU A 25 -4.60 7.76 -7.39
N SER A 26 -3.65 6.96 -6.96
CA SER A 26 -3.36 5.68 -7.60
C SER A 26 -2.64 4.75 -6.64
N VAL A 27 -2.65 3.47 -6.98
CA VAL A 27 -1.90 2.44 -6.25
C VAL A 27 -1.00 1.74 -7.23
N GLN A 28 0.27 1.60 -6.89
CA GLN A 28 1.24 0.87 -7.70
C GLN A 28 1.75 -0.32 -6.92
N THR A 29 1.97 -1.42 -7.62
CA THR A 29 2.51 -2.63 -7.02
C THR A 29 3.74 -3.08 -7.80
N SER A 30 4.72 -3.63 -7.08
CA SER A 30 5.88 -4.22 -7.71
C SER A 30 6.38 -5.39 -6.88
N THR A 31 6.91 -6.39 -7.57
CA THR A 31 7.52 -7.55 -6.90
C THR A 31 8.97 -7.20 -6.57
N THR A 32 9.38 -7.52 -5.37
CA THR A 32 10.75 -7.26 -4.92
C THR A 32 11.17 -8.37 -3.94
N VAL A 33 12.39 -8.25 -3.42
CA VAL A 33 12.87 -9.12 -2.36
C VAL A 33 13.44 -8.22 -1.25
N ASP A 34 13.34 -8.70 -0.01
CA ASP A 34 13.94 -7.98 1.10
C ASP A 34 15.44 -8.29 1.20
N SER A 35 16.10 -7.73 2.22
CA SER A 35 17.55 -7.91 2.40
C SER A 35 17.95 -9.36 2.67
N ASP A 36 17.01 -10.18 3.10
CA ASP A 36 17.25 -11.61 3.36
C ASP A 36 16.87 -12.49 2.17
N GLY A 37 16.47 -11.88 1.05
CA GLY A 37 16.07 -12.62 -0.14
C GLY A 37 14.64 -13.15 -0.09
N VAL A 38 13.83 -12.72 0.86
CA VAL A 38 12.43 -13.15 0.97
C VAL A 38 11.59 -12.37 -0.03
N SER A 39 10.73 -13.09 -0.76
CA SER A 39 9.82 -12.46 -1.73
C SER A 39 8.90 -11.47 -1.06
N ALA A 40 8.78 -10.28 -1.65
CA ALA A 40 7.95 -9.21 -1.13
C ALA A 40 7.17 -8.54 -2.25
N VAL A 41 6.07 -7.91 -1.90
CA VAL A 41 5.31 -7.06 -2.83
C VAL A 41 5.25 -5.66 -2.23
N GLU A 42 5.75 -4.69 -2.97
CA GLU A 42 5.68 -3.28 -2.57
C GLU A 42 4.37 -2.70 -3.07
N ILE A 43 3.64 -2.06 -2.19
CA ILE A 43 2.36 -1.41 -2.48
C ILE A 43 2.52 0.06 -2.16
N LYS A 44 2.55 0.89 -3.20
CA LYS A 44 2.76 2.31 -3.06
C LYS A 44 1.45 3.05 -3.33
N PHE A 45 0.99 3.80 -2.33
CA PHE A 45 -0.16 4.68 -2.47
C PHE A 45 0.31 6.06 -2.87
N GLU A 46 -0.12 6.52 -4.04
CA GLU A 46 0.09 7.91 -4.44
C GLU A 46 -1.10 8.72 -3.95
N LEU A 47 -0.85 9.66 -3.08
CA LEU A 47 -1.89 10.45 -2.44
C LEU A 47 -2.09 11.78 -3.17
N THR A 48 -3.26 12.38 -2.98
CA THR A 48 -3.50 13.73 -3.50
C THR A 48 -2.54 14.71 -2.82
N PRO A 49 -2.15 15.81 -3.51
CA PRO A 49 -1.24 16.78 -2.91
C PRO A 49 -1.74 17.28 -1.56
N GLY A 50 -0.85 17.29 -0.56
CA GLY A 50 -1.19 17.72 0.80
C GLY A 50 -1.85 16.66 1.66
N SER A 51 -2.15 15.49 1.12
CA SER A 51 -2.85 14.45 1.90
C SER A 51 -1.96 13.68 2.85
N THR A 52 -0.64 13.72 2.64
CA THR A 52 0.28 12.96 3.49
C THR A 52 0.13 13.32 4.96
N SER A 53 -0.05 14.60 5.26
CA SER A 53 -0.21 15.04 6.64
C SER A 53 -1.50 14.51 7.27
N ALA A 54 -2.51 14.25 6.46
CA ALA A 54 -3.78 13.73 6.95
C ALA A 54 -3.74 12.23 7.23
N VAL A 55 -2.80 11.48 6.61
CA VAL A 55 -2.72 10.03 6.81
C VAL A 55 -1.63 9.62 7.80
N VAL A 56 -0.75 10.54 8.19
CA VAL A 56 0.30 10.24 9.16
C VAL A 56 -0.34 9.87 10.50
N GLY A 57 0.19 8.85 11.15
CA GLY A 57 -0.33 8.39 12.43
C GLY A 57 -1.39 7.32 12.25
N LEU A 58 -2.55 7.48 12.90
CA LEU A 58 -3.56 6.42 12.97
C LEU A 58 -4.10 5.96 11.62
N PRO A 59 -4.49 6.86 10.68
CA PRO A 59 -4.99 6.41 9.38
C PRO A 59 -3.97 5.57 8.61
N SER A 60 -2.70 5.94 8.66
CA SER A 60 -1.62 5.20 8.02
C SER A 60 -1.46 3.82 8.66
N ALA A 61 -1.44 3.76 9.98
CA ALA A 61 -1.28 2.51 10.71
C ALA A 61 -2.45 1.56 10.47
N LEU A 62 -3.68 2.07 10.47
CA LEU A 62 -4.87 1.26 10.23
C LEU A 62 -4.89 0.74 8.80
N THR A 63 -4.58 1.57 7.82
CA THR A 63 -4.55 1.17 6.42
C THR A 63 -3.53 0.05 6.22
N THR A 64 -2.33 0.22 6.77
CA THR A 64 -1.27 -0.78 6.66
C THR A 64 -1.69 -2.11 7.31
N SER A 65 -2.17 -2.07 8.55
CA SER A 65 -2.59 -3.28 9.28
C SER A 65 -3.71 -4.01 8.55
N GLN A 66 -4.73 -3.29 8.14
CA GLN A 66 -5.88 -3.89 7.48
C GLN A 66 -5.51 -4.45 6.11
N LEU A 67 -4.64 -3.76 5.38
CA LEU A 67 -4.17 -4.24 4.10
C LEU A 67 -3.39 -5.54 4.24
N ILE A 68 -2.47 -5.61 5.18
CA ILE A 68 -1.69 -6.81 5.43
C ILE A 68 -2.63 -7.97 5.77
N GLN A 69 -3.61 -7.74 6.65
CA GLN A 69 -4.56 -8.75 7.05
C GLN A 69 -5.42 -9.22 5.87
N LYS A 70 -5.90 -8.29 5.07
CA LYS A 70 -6.74 -8.62 3.91
C LYS A 70 -5.97 -9.43 2.88
N LEU A 71 -4.73 -9.05 2.61
CA LEU A 71 -3.89 -9.78 1.66
C LEU A 71 -3.65 -11.21 2.15
N ALA A 72 -3.38 -11.38 3.43
CA ALA A 72 -3.19 -12.71 4.00
C ALA A 72 -4.47 -13.54 3.89
N ASP A 73 -5.63 -12.93 4.16
CA ASP A 73 -6.92 -13.61 4.08
C ASP A 73 -7.25 -14.06 2.65
N GLU A 74 -6.76 -13.32 1.65
CA GLU A 74 -6.98 -13.64 0.25
C GLU A 74 -5.94 -14.61 -0.31
N GLY A 75 -4.95 -14.99 0.49
CA GLY A 75 -3.97 -16.00 0.11
C GLY A 75 -2.62 -15.44 -0.36
N GLU A 76 -2.36 -14.14 -0.19
CA GLU A 76 -1.07 -13.57 -0.54
C GLU A 76 -0.02 -13.99 0.48
N GLU A 77 1.05 -14.65 0.02
CA GLU A 77 2.09 -15.16 0.90
C GLU A 77 3.36 -14.31 0.90
N ARG A 78 3.50 -13.36 -0.05
CA ARG A 78 4.64 -12.47 -0.06
C ARG A 78 4.53 -11.45 1.06
N LEU A 79 5.69 -10.94 1.52
CA LEU A 79 5.73 -9.90 2.53
C LEU A 79 5.22 -8.59 1.94
N PRO A 80 4.14 -7.99 2.49
CA PRO A 80 3.67 -6.69 1.99
C PRO A 80 4.54 -5.57 2.54
N ILE A 81 4.98 -4.68 1.64
CA ILE A 81 5.69 -3.45 2.02
C ILE A 81 4.83 -2.29 1.56
N VAL A 82 4.33 -1.51 2.50
CA VAL A 82 3.38 -0.43 2.22
C VAL A 82 4.08 0.92 2.32
N ARG A 83 3.88 1.75 1.28
CA ARG A 83 4.43 3.10 1.22
C ARG A 83 3.35 4.10 0.87
N PHE A 84 3.47 5.30 1.43
CA PHE A 84 2.59 6.42 1.09
C PHE A 84 3.45 7.55 0.54
N GLU A 85 3.08 8.05 -0.65
CA GLU A 85 3.78 9.17 -1.27
C GLU A 85 2.79 10.27 -1.61
N ASP A 86 3.15 11.50 -1.29
CA ASP A 86 2.39 12.68 -1.69
C ASP A 86 2.93 13.16 -3.03
N ARG A 87 2.09 13.13 -4.05
CA ARG A 87 2.51 13.49 -5.39
C ARG A 87 3.02 14.94 -5.48
N GLY A 88 2.45 15.83 -4.68
CA GLY A 88 2.86 17.22 -4.66
C GLY A 88 4.22 17.47 -4.03
N ALA A 89 4.68 16.55 -3.17
CA ALA A 89 5.94 16.71 -2.43
C ALA A 89 7.16 16.28 -3.24
N THR A 90 6.99 15.48 -4.26
CA THR A 90 8.11 14.88 -4.98
C THR A 90 8.96 15.90 -5.72
N SER A 91 8.35 17.00 -6.12
CA SER A 91 9.07 18.02 -6.89
C SER A 91 10.02 18.85 -6.06
N SER A 92 9.94 18.74 -4.75
CA SER A 92 10.75 19.55 -3.85
C SER A 92 12.17 19.03 -3.65
N SER A 93 12.41 17.84 -4.08
CA SER A 93 13.71 17.22 -3.89
C SER A 93 14.74 17.73 -4.87
#